data_ac386f74f34f9ba22af6eb8baf1974c8
#
_entry.id   ac386f74f34f9ba22af6eb8baf1974c8
#
_cell.length_a   1.000
_cell.length_b   1.000
_cell.length_c   1.000
_cell.angle_alpha   90.00
_cell.angle_beta   90.00
_cell.angle_gamma   90.00
#
_symmetry.space_group_name_H-M   'P 1'
#
loop_
_entity.id
_entity.type
_entity.pdbx_description
1 polymer ?
#
loop_
_entity_poly.entity_id
_entity_poly.type
_entity_poly.pdbx_seq_one_letter_code
_entity_poly.pdbx_strand_id
1 'polypeptide(L)'
;MNLQDKYEAIFASAKPKILTEKTYFDRLIDDVNDKRSGITLLIRPNRVVVEKINEVLSDFKKIEPQQYYYPDTDIHVTGLSIISCYPDFDYRSIDINQYIEVIKQSLKNCKPFSLNFRGLTASLDCVMCKGFYDNSTLDLIRNNLRKDFLKTSLQQSLDKRYTLETAHSTILRLRAPLQDKKAYIEVIEKYKEYDFGTW
;
A
#
# COMPACT_ATOMS: atom_id res chain seq x y z
N MET A 1 18.32 3.86 -6.90
CA MET A 1 17.18 4.81 -7.03
C MET A 1 16.65 5.04 -5.63
N ASN A 2 16.58 6.29 -5.16
CA ASN A 2 16.00 6.61 -3.86
C ASN A 2 14.46 6.51 -3.88
N LEU A 3 13.79 6.62 -2.72
CA LEU A 3 12.33 6.50 -2.64
C LEU A 3 11.59 7.59 -3.43
N GLN A 4 12.08 8.82 -3.42
CA GLN A 4 11.46 9.92 -4.15
C GLN A 4 11.46 9.63 -5.66
N ASP A 5 12.61 9.21 -6.21
CA ASP A 5 12.72 8.87 -7.64
C ASP A 5 11.76 7.73 -8.01
N LYS A 6 11.61 6.71 -7.12
CA LYS A 6 10.67 5.59 -7.36
C LYS A 6 9.23 6.08 -7.45
N TYR A 7 8.80 6.94 -6.52
CA TYR A 7 7.45 7.50 -6.53
C TYR A 7 7.21 8.40 -7.74
N GLU A 8 8.19 9.20 -8.13
CA GLU A 8 8.11 10.04 -9.32
C GLU A 8 8.01 9.21 -10.59
N ALA A 9 8.79 8.16 -10.71
CA ALA A 9 8.72 7.24 -11.86
C ALA A 9 7.35 6.54 -11.96
N ILE A 10 6.76 6.13 -10.82
CA ILE A 10 5.41 5.55 -10.78
C ILE A 10 4.40 6.54 -11.37
N PHE A 11 4.37 7.78 -10.88
CA PHE A 11 3.42 8.79 -11.34
C PHE A 11 3.68 9.22 -12.78
N ALA A 12 4.93 9.45 -13.16
CA ALA A 12 5.30 9.82 -14.53
C ALA A 12 4.86 8.76 -15.55
N SER A 13 4.96 7.47 -15.19
CA SER A 13 4.45 6.38 -16.02
C SER A 13 2.93 6.28 -16.06
N ALA A 14 2.25 6.60 -14.94
CA ALA A 14 0.81 6.45 -14.82
C ALA A 14 0.03 7.62 -15.43
N LYS A 15 0.47 8.87 -15.21
CA LYS A 15 -0.22 10.10 -15.61
C LYS A 15 -0.71 10.12 -17.08
N PRO A 16 0.14 9.87 -18.11
CA PRO A 16 -0.31 9.90 -19.51
C PRO A 16 -1.31 8.78 -19.81
N LYS A 17 -1.19 7.63 -19.13
CA LYS A 17 -2.10 6.50 -19.31
C LYS A 17 -3.46 6.77 -18.66
N ILE A 18 -3.50 7.39 -17.48
CA ILE A 18 -4.73 7.82 -16.82
C ILE A 18 -5.49 8.79 -17.73
N LEU A 19 -4.80 9.78 -18.30
CA LEU A 19 -5.40 10.75 -19.22
C LEU A 19 -5.97 10.12 -20.50
N THR A 20 -5.43 8.96 -20.91
CA THR A 20 -5.87 8.20 -22.10
C THR A 20 -6.73 6.97 -21.76
N GLU A 21 -7.37 6.94 -20.59
CA GLU A 21 -8.29 5.88 -20.13
C GLU A 21 -7.68 4.48 -20.01
N LYS A 22 -6.38 4.37 -19.84
CA LYS A 22 -5.70 3.10 -19.61
C LYS A 22 -5.54 2.81 -18.12
N THR A 23 -6.67 2.82 -17.40
CA THR A 23 -6.73 2.52 -15.96
C THR A 23 -7.18 1.08 -15.71
N TYR A 24 -6.87 0.56 -14.53
CA TYR A 24 -7.32 -0.75 -14.07
C TYR A 24 -8.28 -0.62 -12.91
N PHE A 25 -9.28 -1.50 -12.87
CA PHE A 25 -10.28 -1.54 -11.82
C PHE A 25 -10.23 -2.89 -11.11
N ASP A 26 -10.30 -2.90 -9.79
CA ASP A 26 -10.54 -4.13 -9.05
C ASP A 26 -12.05 -4.44 -9.10
N ARG A 27 -12.44 -5.32 -10.03
CA ARG A 27 -13.84 -5.71 -10.24
C ARG A 27 -14.43 -6.49 -9.08
N LEU A 28 -13.58 -7.00 -8.17
CA LEU A 28 -14.00 -7.78 -7.02
C LEU A 28 -14.11 -6.94 -5.74
N ILE A 29 -13.78 -5.65 -5.79
CA ILE A 29 -13.74 -4.79 -4.59
C ILE A 29 -15.09 -4.67 -3.87
N ASP A 30 -16.19 -4.78 -4.61
CA ASP A 30 -17.56 -4.75 -4.10
C ASP A 30 -18.25 -6.13 -4.17
N ASP A 31 -17.54 -7.19 -4.55
CA ASP A 31 -18.10 -8.52 -4.68
C ASP A 31 -18.17 -9.19 -3.29
N VAL A 32 -19.40 -9.39 -2.80
CA VAL A 32 -19.66 -10.07 -1.52
C VAL A 32 -19.16 -11.53 -1.51
N ASN A 33 -18.89 -12.11 -2.68
CA ASN A 33 -18.35 -13.46 -2.82
C ASN A 33 -16.81 -13.45 -2.98
N ASP A 34 -16.15 -12.30 -2.92
CA ASP A 34 -14.70 -12.27 -2.96
C ASP A 34 -14.11 -12.98 -1.74
N LYS A 35 -13.51 -14.14 -2.01
CA LYS A 35 -12.86 -14.98 -0.99
C LYS A 35 -11.34 -14.86 -1.01
N ARG A 36 -10.80 -13.89 -1.75
CA ARG A 36 -9.36 -13.65 -1.76
C ARG A 36 -8.88 -13.29 -0.36
N SER A 37 -7.96 -14.06 0.17
CA SER A 37 -7.29 -13.78 1.45
C SER A 37 -5.80 -14.08 1.37
N GLY A 38 -5.04 -13.61 2.36
CA GLY A 38 -3.60 -13.77 2.42
C GLY A 38 -3.05 -13.37 3.79
N ILE A 39 -1.73 -13.38 3.92
CA ILE A 39 -1.04 -12.95 5.15
C ILE A 39 -0.09 -11.82 4.81
N THR A 40 -0.27 -10.69 5.49
CA THR A 40 0.53 -9.49 5.27
C THR A 40 0.92 -8.85 6.60
N LEU A 41 2.19 -8.50 6.75
CA LEU A 41 2.65 -7.63 7.82
C LEU A 41 2.29 -6.20 7.48
N LEU A 42 1.49 -5.57 8.33
CA LEU A 42 1.00 -4.20 8.15
C LEU A 42 1.63 -3.26 9.18
N ILE A 43 1.82 -2.01 8.77
CA ILE A 43 2.17 -0.88 9.62
C ILE A 43 1.00 0.10 9.53
N ARG A 44 0.36 0.43 10.66
CA ARG A 44 -0.80 1.32 10.66
C ARG A 44 -0.37 2.72 11.06
N PRO A 45 -0.63 3.74 10.23
CA PRO A 45 -0.38 5.14 10.60
C PRO A 45 -1.15 5.53 11.86
N ASN A 46 -0.62 6.53 12.57
CA ASN A 46 -1.32 7.10 13.71
C ASN A 46 -2.53 7.95 13.25
N ARG A 47 -3.37 8.33 14.22
CA ARG A 47 -4.60 9.07 13.97
C ARG A 47 -4.37 10.41 13.25
N VAL A 48 -3.31 11.13 13.56
CA VAL A 48 -3.00 12.44 12.96
C VAL A 48 -2.76 12.29 11.45
N VAL A 49 -2.00 11.27 11.04
CA VAL A 49 -1.77 10.97 9.60
C VAL A 49 -3.07 10.58 8.91
N VAL A 50 -3.90 9.75 9.56
CA VAL A 50 -5.19 9.31 9.00
C VAL A 50 -6.16 10.48 8.84
N GLU A 51 -6.25 11.39 9.81
CA GLU A 51 -7.09 12.59 9.73
C GLU A 51 -6.70 13.47 8.53
N LYS A 52 -5.41 13.74 8.34
CA LYS A 52 -4.91 14.49 7.18
C LYS A 52 -5.14 13.77 5.84
N ILE A 53 -5.07 12.44 5.82
CA ILE A 53 -5.46 11.66 4.63
C ILE A 53 -6.94 11.89 4.31
N ASN A 54 -7.82 11.86 5.31
CA ASN A 54 -9.25 12.09 5.13
C ASN A 54 -9.57 13.51 4.62
N GLU A 55 -8.83 14.53 5.09
CA GLU A 55 -8.95 15.90 4.55
C GLU A 55 -8.69 15.90 3.04
N VAL A 56 -7.60 15.29 2.60
CA VAL A 56 -7.25 15.20 1.17
C VAL A 56 -8.25 14.36 0.38
N LEU A 57 -8.72 13.24 0.95
CA LEU A 57 -9.75 12.40 0.31
C LEU A 57 -11.06 13.15 0.10
N SER A 58 -11.35 14.18 0.89
CA SER A 58 -12.55 15.01 0.69
C SER A 58 -12.57 15.71 -0.68
N ASP A 59 -11.40 16.11 -1.20
CA ASP A 59 -11.31 16.73 -2.53
C ASP A 59 -11.52 15.70 -3.64
N PHE A 60 -10.99 14.50 -3.50
CA PHE A 60 -11.28 13.41 -4.44
C PHE A 60 -12.77 13.03 -4.45
N LYS A 61 -13.42 12.96 -3.28
CA LYS A 61 -14.84 12.62 -3.16
C LYS A 61 -15.75 13.61 -3.88
N LYS A 62 -15.34 14.88 -4.00
CA LYS A 62 -16.10 15.90 -4.74
C LYS A 62 -16.12 15.66 -6.25
N ILE A 63 -15.04 15.11 -6.81
CA ILE A 63 -14.86 14.93 -8.26
C ILE A 63 -15.08 13.49 -8.71
N GLU A 64 -14.81 12.51 -7.85
CA GLU A 64 -14.86 11.08 -8.15
C GLU A 64 -15.60 10.30 -7.05
N PRO A 65 -16.86 10.63 -6.70
CA PRO A 65 -17.58 10.05 -5.56
C PRO A 65 -17.81 8.55 -5.67
N GLN A 66 -17.72 7.96 -6.86
CA GLN A 66 -17.95 6.54 -7.12
C GLN A 66 -16.72 5.66 -6.88
N GLN A 67 -15.55 6.21 -6.56
CA GLN A 67 -14.35 5.41 -6.32
C GLN A 67 -14.36 4.76 -4.93
N TYR A 68 -13.49 3.77 -4.70
CA TYR A 68 -13.33 3.15 -3.41
C TYR A 68 -12.35 3.95 -2.54
N TYR A 69 -12.84 4.47 -1.44
CA TYR A 69 -12.08 5.19 -0.43
C TYR A 69 -11.81 4.28 0.76
N TYR A 70 -10.53 4.06 1.08
CA TYR A 70 -10.19 3.21 2.20
C TYR A 70 -10.73 3.78 3.52
N PRO A 71 -11.44 2.98 4.34
CA PRO A 71 -11.81 3.41 5.67
C PRO A 71 -10.56 3.52 6.56
N ASP A 72 -10.65 4.31 7.63
CA ASP A 72 -9.54 4.58 8.55
C ASP A 72 -8.87 3.29 9.07
N THR A 73 -9.68 2.27 9.34
CA THR A 73 -9.23 0.95 9.81
C THR A 73 -8.37 0.21 8.82
N ASP A 74 -8.47 0.54 7.55
CA ASP A 74 -7.81 -0.18 6.45
C ASP A 74 -6.63 0.59 5.86
N ILE A 75 -6.46 1.87 6.24
CA ILE A 75 -5.28 2.65 5.86
C ILE A 75 -4.04 2.03 6.51
N HIS A 76 -3.08 1.59 5.69
CA HIS A 76 -1.87 0.94 6.16
C HIS A 76 -0.71 1.08 5.18
N VAL A 77 0.50 0.88 5.66
CA VAL A 77 1.67 0.58 4.84
C VAL A 77 1.92 -0.92 4.88
N THR A 78 2.11 -1.53 3.72
CA THR A 78 2.53 -2.92 3.64
C THR A 78 3.99 -3.06 4.09
N GLY A 79 4.20 -3.67 5.24
CA GLY A 79 5.53 -4.10 5.67
C GLY A 79 6.07 -5.15 4.71
N LEU A 80 5.41 -6.29 4.61
CA LEU A 80 5.67 -7.32 3.60
C LEU A 80 4.44 -8.24 3.44
N SER A 81 4.07 -8.56 2.19
CA SER A 81 3.07 -9.59 1.91
C SER A 81 3.75 -10.96 1.94
N ILE A 82 3.40 -11.81 2.91
CA ILE A 82 3.97 -13.14 3.11
C ILE A 82 3.25 -14.14 2.21
N ILE A 83 1.91 -14.14 2.25
CA ILE A 83 1.04 -14.87 1.33
C ILE A 83 0.19 -13.82 0.61
N SER A 84 0.39 -13.68 -0.70
CA SER A 84 -0.44 -12.78 -1.52
C SER A 84 -1.89 -13.25 -1.53
N CYS A 85 -2.84 -12.32 -1.59
CA CYS A 85 -4.25 -12.65 -1.70
C CYS A 85 -4.56 -13.47 -2.94
N TYR A 86 -5.24 -14.63 -2.75
CA TYR A 86 -5.79 -15.46 -3.80
C TYR A 86 -7.08 -16.18 -3.33
N PRO A 87 -7.98 -16.60 -4.24
CA PRO A 87 -9.34 -17.04 -3.89
C PRO A 87 -9.40 -18.29 -3.00
N ASP A 88 -8.47 -19.21 -3.15
CA ASP A 88 -8.53 -20.52 -2.51
C ASP A 88 -7.66 -20.62 -1.25
N PHE A 89 -7.17 -19.50 -0.74
CA PHE A 89 -6.41 -19.50 0.51
C PHE A 89 -7.34 -19.56 1.71
N ASP A 90 -7.25 -20.65 2.47
CA ASP A 90 -7.94 -20.78 3.77
C ASP A 90 -6.92 -20.63 4.92
N TYR A 91 -6.99 -19.53 5.65
CA TYR A 91 -6.11 -19.27 6.80
C TYR A 91 -6.28 -20.29 7.93
N ARG A 92 -7.40 -21.04 7.96
CA ARG A 92 -7.64 -22.11 8.93
C ARG A 92 -6.85 -23.39 8.61
N SER A 93 -6.36 -23.52 7.38
CA SER A 93 -5.52 -24.64 6.94
C SER A 93 -4.05 -24.52 7.34
N ILE A 94 -3.66 -23.41 7.94
CA ILE A 94 -2.29 -23.13 8.36
C ILE A 94 -2.21 -22.87 9.87
N ASP A 95 -1.03 -23.15 10.46
CA ASP A 95 -0.75 -22.77 11.84
C ASP A 95 -0.23 -21.32 11.89
N ILE A 96 -1.11 -20.37 12.15
CA ILE A 96 -0.79 -18.94 12.27
C ILE A 96 0.33 -18.67 13.30
N ASN A 97 0.44 -19.46 14.37
CA ASN A 97 1.46 -19.24 15.39
C ASN A 97 2.87 -19.44 14.83
N GLN A 98 3.06 -20.37 13.91
CA GLN A 98 4.35 -20.55 13.25
C GLN A 98 4.75 -19.29 12.44
N TYR A 99 3.81 -18.66 11.74
CA TYR A 99 4.07 -17.39 11.03
C TYR A 99 4.43 -16.27 12.01
N ILE A 100 3.71 -16.16 13.12
CA ILE A 100 3.96 -15.16 14.16
C ILE A 100 5.37 -15.33 14.74
N GLU A 101 5.79 -16.56 15.02
CA GLU A 101 7.14 -16.82 15.57
C GLU A 101 8.25 -16.47 14.56
N VAL A 102 8.09 -16.80 13.29
CA VAL A 102 9.04 -16.38 12.24
C VAL A 102 9.13 -14.86 12.16
N ILE A 103 7.98 -14.18 12.18
CA ILE A 103 7.93 -12.71 12.16
C ILE A 103 8.64 -12.13 13.40
N LYS A 104 8.33 -12.59 14.61
CA LYS A 104 8.97 -12.14 15.84
C LYS A 104 10.49 -12.32 15.79
N GLN A 105 10.96 -13.47 15.31
CA GLN A 105 12.39 -13.76 15.16
C GLN A 105 13.04 -12.79 14.16
N SER A 106 12.40 -12.52 13.04
CA SER A 106 12.91 -11.61 12.02
C SER A 106 12.99 -10.16 12.51
N LEU A 107 12.16 -9.77 13.47
CA LEU A 107 12.09 -8.43 14.05
C LEU A 107 13.00 -8.26 15.28
N LYS A 108 13.49 -9.33 15.90
CA LYS A 108 14.11 -9.33 17.24
C LYS A 108 15.23 -8.32 17.44
N ASN A 109 16.03 -8.04 16.42
CA ASN A 109 17.17 -7.13 16.48
C ASN A 109 16.96 -5.85 15.64
N CYS A 110 15.73 -5.59 15.22
CA CYS A 110 15.41 -4.39 14.46
C CYS A 110 15.23 -3.19 15.39
N LYS A 111 15.81 -2.06 15.00
CA LYS A 111 15.65 -0.81 15.74
C LYS A 111 14.29 -0.18 15.40
N PRO A 112 13.75 0.69 16.26
CA PRO A 112 12.65 1.55 15.87
C PRO A 112 13.01 2.40 14.64
N PHE A 113 12.01 2.75 13.86
CA PHE A 113 12.14 3.67 12.73
C PHE A 113 10.87 4.52 12.64
N SER A 114 10.98 5.66 11.98
CA SER A 114 9.86 6.55 11.72
C SER A 114 9.49 6.50 10.24
N LEU A 115 8.21 6.70 9.96
CA LEU A 115 7.68 6.91 8.61
C LEU A 115 7.15 8.34 8.51
N ASN A 116 7.77 9.16 7.68
CA ASN A 116 7.26 10.47 7.30
C ASN A 116 6.38 10.31 6.06
N PHE A 117 5.13 10.74 6.16
CA PHE A 117 4.18 10.70 5.06
C PHE A 117 4.11 12.06 4.38
N ARG A 118 4.58 12.15 3.14
CA ARG A 118 4.63 13.40 2.38
C ARG A 118 4.28 13.20 0.92
N GLY A 119 3.21 13.87 0.51
CA GLY A 119 2.75 13.95 -0.86
C GLY A 119 2.04 12.69 -1.38
N LEU A 120 1.36 12.88 -2.49
CA LEU A 120 0.65 11.83 -3.20
C LEU A 120 1.43 11.33 -4.41
N THR A 121 1.14 10.12 -4.79
CA THR A 121 1.47 9.51 -6.08
C THR A 121 0.30 8.64 -6.54
N ALA A 122 0.28 8.22 -7.80
CA ALA A 122 -0.74 7.32 -8.30
C ALA A 122 -0.16 6.28 -9.26
N SER A 123 -0.74 5.10 -9.22
CA SER A 123 -0.61 4.06 -10.24
C SER A 123 -1.84 4.07 -11.16
N LEU A 124 -1.97 3.04 -12.01
CA LEU A 124 -3.12 2.94 -12.93
C LEU A 124 -4.42 2.51 -12.23
N ASP A 125 -4.36 2.13 -10.97
CA ASP A 125 -5.48 1.55 -10.22
C ASP A 125 -5.73 2.22 -8.85
N CYS A 126 -4.83 3.11 -8.38
CA CYS A 126 -4.97 3.70 -7.06
C CYS A 126 -4.21 5.01 -6.87
N VAL A 127 -4.61 5.77 -5.82
CA VAL A 127 -3.83 6.87 -5.24
C VAL A 127 -3.17 6.39 -3.97
N MET A 128 -1.93 6.79 -3.79
CA MET A 128 -1.09 6.41 -2.66
C MET A 128 -0.52 7.64 -1.96
N CYS A 129 -0.55 7.64 -0.63
CA CYS A 129 0.24 8.53 0.20
C CYS A 129 1.67 7.99 0.27
N LYS A 130 2.65 8.82 -0.08
CA LYS A 130 4.07 8.44 -0.12
C LYS A 130 4.62 8.39 1.31
N GLY A 131 5.28 7.29 1.69
CA GLY A 131 5.98 7.12 2.96
C GLY A 131 7.50 7.11 2.76
N PHE A 132 8.20 7.79 3.63
CA PHE A 132 9.66 7.88 3.66
C PHE A 132 10.15 7.47 5.04
N TYR A 133 11.06 6.53 5.10
CA TYR A 133 11.66 6.08 6.35
C TYR A 133 13.04 6.73 6.55
N ASP A 134 13.36 7.00 7.82
CA ASP A 134 14.54 7.74 8.24
C ASP A 134 15.82 6.91 8.25
N ASN A 135 15.70 5.59 8.24
CA ASN A 135 16.82 4.66 8.30
C ASN A 135 16.51 3.35 7.56
N SER A 136 17.49 2.47 7.44
CA SER A 136 17.36 1.21 6.70
C SER A 136 16.59 0.10 7.44
N THR A 137 15.94 0.38 8.57
CA THR A 137 15.31 -0.67 9.40
C THR A 137 14.16 -1.37 8.67
N LEU A 138 13.33 -0.64 7.91
CA LEU A 138 12.25 -1.28 7.15
C LEU A 138 12.80 -2.23 6.08
N ASP A 139 13.89 -1.86 5.41
CA ASP A 139 14.54 -2.74 4.43
C ASP A 139 15.17 -3.96 5.12
N LEU A 140 15.78 -3.76 6.29
CA LEU A 140 16.31 -4.85 7.11
C LEU A 140 15.20 -5.83 7.52
N ILE A 141 14.06 -5.33 8.01
CA ILE A 141 12.88 -6.14 8.36
C ILE A 141 12.45 -6.98 7.17
N ARG A 142 12.27 -6.36 6.01
CA ARG A 142 11.87 -7.05 4.77
C ARG A 142 12.85 -8.15 4.37
N ASN A 143 14.14 -7.85 4.45
CA ASN A 143 15.20 -8.81 4.11
C ASN A 143 15.29 -9.97 5.11
N ASN A 144 15.14 -9.68 6.41
CA ASN A 144 15.09 -10.72 7.43
C ASN A 144 13.88 -11.65 7.22
N LEU A 145 12.68 -11.09 6.99
CA LEU A 145 11.48 -11.86 6.72
C LEU A 145 11.67 -12.77 5.50
N ARG A 146 12.17 -12.24 4.38
CA ARG A 146 12.48 -13.03 3.18
C ARG A 146 13.40 -14.20 3.50
N LYS A 147 14.52 -13.91 4.16
CA LYS A 147 15.54 -14.89 4.54
C LYS A 147 14.98 -15.95 5.49
N ASP A 148 14.21 -15.55 6.49
CA ASP A 148 13.76 -16.46 7.53
C ASP A 148 12.60 -17.33 7.07
N PHE A 149 11.64 -16.79 6.31
CA PHE A 149 10.59 -17.61 5.67
C PHE A 149 11.15 -18.62 4.67
N LEU A 150 12.19 -18.29 3.91
CA LEU A 150 12.85 -19.22 2.99
C LEU A 150 13.52 -20.44 3.71
N LYS A 151 13.80 -20.35 5.00
CA LYS A 151 14.34 -21.48 5.81
C LYS A 151 13.25 -22.40 6.35
N THR A 152 11.99 -22.05 6.17
CA THR A 152 10.85 -22.83 6.65
C THR A 152 10.16 -23.57 5.50
N SER A 153 9.35 -24.57 5.85
CA SER A 153 8.43 -25.25 4.93
C SER A 153 7.07 -24.52 4.86
N LEU A 154 6.92 -23.37 5.52
CA LEU A 154 5.66 -22.64 5.55
C LEU A 154 5.30 -22.12 4.16
N GLN A 155 4.01 -22.18 3.84
CA GLN A 155 3.49 -21.59 2.60
C GLN A 155 3.81 -20.10 2.54
N GLN A 156 4.38 -19.64 1.45
CA GLN A 156 4.68 -18.24 1.22
C GLN A 156 4.67 -17.93 -0.29
N SER A 157 4.46 -16.66 -0.62
CA SER A 157 4.52 -16.15 -2.01
C SER A 157 5.33 -14.87 -2.11
N LEU A 158 6.37 -14.77 -1.27
CA LEU A 158 7.26 -13.61 -1.19
C LEU A 158 7.80 -13.24 -2.57
N ASP A 159 7.65 -11.96 -2.92
CA ASP A 159 8.18 -11.34 -4.15
C ASP A 159 7.76 -12.02 -5.48
N LYS A 160 6.79 -12.96 -5.47
CA LYS A 160 6.33 -13.64 -6.70
C LYS A 160 5.70 -12.69 -7.73
N ARG A 161 5.11 -11.57 -7.29
CA ARG A 161 4.50 -10.58 -8.18
C ARG A 161 5.46 -9.44 -8.50
N TYR A 162 6.08 -8.89 -7.49
CA TYR A 162 7.08 -7.81 -7.54
C TYR A 162 7.79 -7.72 -6.20
N THR A 163 9.00 -7.17 -6.20
CA THR A 163 9.71 -6.87 -4.95
C THR A 163 9.21 -5.55 -4.38
N LEU A 164 8.68 -5.59 -3.15
CA LEU A 164 8.19 -4.40 -2.47
C LEU A 164 9.37 -3.55 -1.99
N GLU A 165 9.51 -2.33 -2.54
CA GLU A 165 10.61 -1.41 -2.26
C GLU A 165 10.16 -0.03 -1.77
N THR A 166 8.84 0.22 -1.73
CA THR A 166 8.26 1.49 -1.30
C THR A 166 7.55 1.34 0.04
N ALA A 167 7.22 2.45 0.70
CA ALA A 167 6.51 2.49 1.98
C ALA A 167 5.22 3.32 1.87
N HIS A 168 4.47 3.13 0.79
CA HIS A 168 3.24 3.87 0.56
C HIS A 168 2.03 3.29 1.31
N SER A 169 1.05 4.15 1.54
CA SER A 169 -0.30 3.74 1.94
C SER A 169 -1.27 4.00 0.79
N THR A 170 -1.97 2.98 0.32
CA THR A 170 -3.07 3.16 -0.64
C THR A 170 -4.26 3.76 0.09
N ILE A 171 -4.80 4.87 -0.43
CA ILE A 171 -5.88 5.64 0.19
C ILE A 171 -7.16 5.70 -0.65
N LEU A 172 -7.02 5.49 -1.96
CA LEU A 172 -8.11 5.41 -2.92
C LEU A 172 -7.80 4.33 -3.96
N ARG A 173 -8.79 3.52 -4.32
CA ARG A 173 -8.69 2.55 -5.41
C ARG A 173 -9.76 2.81 -6.46
N LEU A 174 -9.35 2.72 -7.72
CA LEU A 174 -10.30 2.85 -8.83
C LEU A 174 -11.17 1.59 -8.92
N ARG A 175 -12.49 1.77 -8.91
CA ARG A 175 -13.49 0.72 -9.13
C ARG A 175 -14.41 1.00 -10.32
N ALA A 176 -14.33 2.23 -10.86
CA ALA A 176 -15.09 2.68 -12.01
C ALA A 176 -14.23 3.63 -12.86
N PRO A 177 -14.58 3.87 -14.15
CA PRO A 177 -13.94 4.87 -14.96
C PRO A 177 -13.97 6.25 -14.29
N LEU A 178 -12.89 7.01 -14.42
CA LEU A 178 -12.82 8.38 -13.91
C LEU A 178 -13.79 9.30 -14.66
N GLN A 179 -14.54 10.11 -13.93
CA GLN A 179 -15.46 11.10 -14.49
C GLN A 179 -14.70 12.30 -15.06
N ASP A 180 -13.74 12.80 -14.28
CA ASP A 180 -12.86 13.90 -14.71
C ASP A 180 -11.38 13.58 -14.44
N LYS A 181 -10.72 13.01 -15.45
CA LYS A 181 -9.30 12.64 -15.39
C LYS A 181 -8.38 13.82 -15.16
N LYS A 182 -8.73 15.01 -15.68
CA LYS A 182 -7.91 16.21 -15.51
C LYS A 182 -7.98 16.68 -14.07
N ALA A 183 -9.20 16.86 -13.54
CA ALA A 183 -9.40 17.22 -12.13
C ALA A 183 -8.78 16.19 -11.19
N TYR A 184 -8.87 14.88 -11.49
CA TYR A 184 -8.22 13.82 -10.71
C TYR A 184 -6.70 14.00 -10.65
N ILE A 185 -6.03 14.28 -11.78
CA ILE A 185 -4.59 14.55 -11.83
C ILE A 185 -4.26 15.87 -11.10
N GLU A 186 -5.06 16.92 -11.25
CA GLU A 186 -4.85 18.20 -10.57
C GLU A 186 -4.89 18.07 -9.06
N VAL A 187 -5.79 17.23 -8.50
CA VAL A 187 -5.81 16.95 -7.06
C VAL A 187 -4.54 16.22 -6.62
N ILE A 188 -4.05 15.22 -7.38
CA ILE A 188 -2.79 14.54 -7.05
C ILE A 188 -1.62 15.53 -7.05
N GLU A 189 -1.54 16.40 -8.05
CA GLU A 189 -0.48 17.41 -8.18
C GLU A 189 -0.58 18.50 -7.09
N LYS A 190 -1.79 18.94 -6.73
CA LYS A 190 -2.04 19.85 -5.61
C LYS A 190 -1.43 19.33 -4.31
N TYR A 191 -1.55 18.04 -4.06
CA TYR A 191 -1.05 17.39 -2.85
C TYR A 191 0.29 16.68 -3.03
N LYS A 192 1.03 16.97 -4.10
CA LYS A 192 2.29 16.29 -4.43
C LYS A 192 3.36 16.36 -3.33
N GLU A 193 3.37 17.43 -2.53
CA GLU A 193 4.34 17.68 -1.44
C GLU A 193 3.64 17.94 -0.09
N TYR A 194 2.32 17.66 0.03
CA TYR A 194 1.58 17.89 1.27
C TYR A 194 2.12 17.03 2.41
N ASP A 195 2.34 17.66 3.59
CA ASP A 195 2.84 16.99 4.78
C ASP A 195 1.69 16.34 5.57
N PHE A 196 1.59 15.02 5.48
CA PHE A 196 0.63 14.24 6.24
C PHE A 196 1.11 13.97 7.68
N GLY A 197 2.39 14.19 7.99
CA GLY A 197 2.99 13.97 9.31
C GLY A 197 3.81 12.69 9.39
N THR A 198 4.25 12.41 10.62
CA THR A 198 5.15 11.29 10.93
C THR A 198 4.48 10.29 11.86
N TRP A 199 4.72 9.02 11.62
CA TRP A 199 4.41 7.89 12.48
C TRP A 199 5.68 7.30 13.06
#